data_b4d25ff7052e7841307cc98db34f0e4c
#
_entry.id   b4d25ff7052e7841307cc98db34f0e4c
#
_cell.length_a   1.000
_cell.length_b   1.000
_cell.length_c   1.000
_cell.angle_alpha   90.00
_cell.angle_beta   90.00
_cell.angle_gamma   90.00
#
_symmetry.space_group_name_H-M   'P 1'
#
loop_
_entity.id
_entity.type
_entity.pdbx_description
1 polymer ?
#
loop_
_entity_poly.entity_id
_entity_poly.type
_entity_poly.pdbx_seq_one_letter_code
_entity_poly.pdbx_strand_id
1 'polypeptide(L)'
;MSLESFLEALTEDPDEVDLDDFVEASGLLPDELIVFARAWFGFTVENQRWIIATMAELAEDSSELDFSAVFRMCLRDKDEEVLEKAIEGLWEEEDRAIIPGLIQVLHSDKSPQVRAVAAVALGKFPTLVQEGKLLAKDGDSILESLMTILKDSSQPQEVVRRSLEAVAPFNTPDIRKFVTTAYKGDDLLLKCSSIYAMGRTGEASMLPVLIKEMRNAEPSIRYESAHACGELGEEDAVPHLVALLEDDDTQVQLAGISALGKIGGPLAKKVLVNCAKEGDAVLEEAARVELENIEFLEDPMAFGSEI
;
A
#
# COMPACT_ATOMS: atom_id res chain seq x y z
N MET A 1 -2.80 33.72 0.69
CA MET A 1 -3.96 33.89 -0.25
C MET A 1 -5.22 33.42 0.48
N SER A 2 -6.46 33.69 0.08
CA SER A 2 -7.64 33.02 0.61
C SER A 2 -8.04 31.85 -0.30
N LEU A 3 -8.81 30.88 0.22
CA LEU A 3 -9.33 29.78 -0.59
C LEU A 3 -10.06 30.25 -1.84
N GLU A 4 -10.91 31.30 -1.71
CA GLU A 4 -11.65 31.85 -2.85
C GLU A 4 -10.71 32.42 -3.91
N SER A 5 -9.67 33.19 -3.50
CA SER A 5 -8.68 33.74 -4.43
C SER A 5 -7.83 32.65 -5.11
N PHE A 6 -7.51 31.58 -4.37
CA PHE A 6 -6.85 30.40 -4.93
C PHE A 6 -7.69 29.72 -5.99
N LEU A 7 -8.99 29.49 -5.72
CA LEU A 7 -9.91 28.88 -6.66
C LEU A 7 -10.20 29.75 -7.89
N GLU A 8 -10.19 31.07 -7.74
CA GLU A 8 -10.27 32.00 -8.86
C GLU A 8 -9.03 31.90 -9.74
N ALA A 9 -7.82 31.91 -9.16
CA ALA A 9 -6.55 31.72 -9.89
C ALA A 9 -6.54 30.39 -10.65
N LEU A 10 -6.92 29.29 -10.02
CA LEU A 10 -7.05 27.97 -10.67
C LEU A 10 -8.06 27.97 -11.84
N THR A 11 -9.04 28.87 -11.82
CA THR A 11 -10.05 28.97 -12.89
C THR A 11 -9.54 29.81 -14.06
N GLU A 12 -8.77 30.89 -13.78
CA GLU A 12 -8.31 31.84 -14.78
C GLU A 12 -7.05 31.34 -15.50
N ASP A 13 -6.02 30.94 -14.78
CA ASP A 13 -4.77 30.41 -15.33
C ASP A 13 -4.07 29.45 -14.34
N PRO A 14 -4.39 28.14 -14.43
CA PRO A 14 -3.78 27.13 -13.54
C PRO A 14 -2.24 27.09 -13.62
N ASP A 15 -1.65 27.45 -14.77
CA ASP A 15 -0.21 27.40 -14.98
C ASP A 15 0.55 28.52 -14.22
N GLU A 16 -0.16 29.57 -13.78
CA GLU A 16 0.40 30.66 -12.97
C GLU A 16 0.24 30.45 -11.45
N VAL A 17 -0.39 29.36 -11.01
CA VAL A 17 -0.59 29.06 -9.59
C VAL A 17 0.66 28.41 -9.00
N ASP A 18 1.22 28.99 -7.95
CA ASP A 18 2.35 28.42 -7.24
C ASP A 18 1.94 27.18 -6.42
N LEU A 19 2.84 26.19 -6.33
CA LEU A 19 2.60 24.99 -5.52
C LEU A 19 2.36 25.32 -4.04
N ASP A 20 3.01 26.38 -3.54
CA ASP A 20 2.84 26.86 -2.17
C ASP A 20 1.41 27.36 -1.88
N ASP A 21 0.67 27.77 -2.91
CA ASP A 21 -0.72 28.25 -2.76
C ASP A 21 -1.70 27.08 -2.49
N PHE A 22 -1.32 25.84 -2.76
CA PHE A 22 -2.15 24.69 -2.44
C PHE A 22 -2.41 24.52 -0.93
N VAL A 23 -1.62 25.16 -0.07
CA VAL A 23 -1.89 25.22 1.39
C VAL A 23 -3.30 25.73 1.69
N GLU A 24 -3.86 26.60 0.84
CA GLU A 24 -5.22 27.15 0.99
C GLU A 24 -6.34 26.09 0.82
N ALA A 25 -6.02 24.95 0.18
CA ALA A 25 -6.90 23.81 0.03
C ALA A 25 -6.60 22.68 1.04
N SER A 26 -5.63 22.88 1.94
CA SER A 26 -5.26 21.93 2.99
C SER A 26 -6.19 22.05 4.20
N GLY A 27 -6.59 20.93 4.80
CA GLY A 27 -7.38 20.89 6.02
C GLY A 27 -8.76 21.52 5.91
N LEU A 28 -9.41 21.49 4.75
CA LEU A 28 -10.69 22.16 4.50
C LEU A 28 -11.77 21.77 5.50
N LEU A 29 -12.37 22.76 6.11
CA LEU A 29 -13.58 22.59 6.92
C LEU A 29 -14.80 22.28 6.02
N PRO A 30 -15.89 21.71 6.57
CA PRO A 30 -17.07 21.32 5.76
C PRO A 30 -17.65 22.46 4.91
N ASP A 31 -17.68 23.70 5.42
CA ASP A 31 -18.19 24.86 4.66
C ASP A 31 -17.23 25.27 3.54
N GLU A 32 -15.92 25.18 3.77
CA GLU A 32 -14.87 25.45 2.76
C GLU A 32 -14.87 24.38 1.67
N LEU A 33 -15.06 23.11 2.04
CA LEU A 33 -15.19 22.02 1.09
C LEU A 33 -16.40 22.22 0.15
N ILE A 34 -17.49 22.84 0.63
CA ILE A 34 -18.63 23.18 -0.22
C ILE A 34 -18.24 24.26 -1.25
N VAL A 35 -17.42 25.24 -0.85
CA VAL A 35 -16.90 26.28 -1.76
C VAL A 35 -15.99 25.63 -2.81
N PHE A 36 -15.03 24.82 -2.37
CA PHE A 36 -14.14 24.06 -3.24
C PHE A 36 -14.92 23.19 -4.24
N ALA A 37 -15.89 22.42 -3.76
CA ALA A 37 -16.71 21.54 -4.62
C ALA A 37 -17.46 22.29 -5.71
N ARG A 38 -17.93 23.51 -5.44
CA ARG A 38 -18.59 24.34 -6.45
C ARG A 38 -17.62 24.78 -7.55
N ALA A 39 -16.41 25.18 -7.19
CA ALA A 39 -15.37 25.53 -8.16
C ALA A 39 -14.92 24.28 -8.96
N TRP A 40 -14.75 23.14 -8.28
CA TRP A 40 -14.34 21.86 -8.87
C TRP A 40 -15.18 21.47 -10.10
N PHE A 41 -16.50 21.59 -10.00
CA PHE A 41 -17.40 21.27 -11.11
C PHE A 41 -17.35 22.31 -12.25
N GLY A 42 -16.69 23.44 -12.06
CA GLY A 42 -16.46 24.45 -13.08
C GLY A 42 -15.15 24.28 -13.83
N PHE A 43 -14.20 23.52 -13.29
CA PHE A 43 -12.90 23.26 -13.91
C PHE A 43 -13.03 22.33 -15.13
N THR A 44 -12.12 22.47 -16.09
CA THR A 44 -11.95 21.48 -17.15
C THR A 44 -11.45 20.15 -16.58
N VAL A 45 -11.67 19.06 -17.29
CA VAL A 45 -11.20 17.74 -16.86
C VAL A 45 -9.68 17.72 -16.76
N GLU A 46 -8.98 18.38 -17.66
CA GLU A 46 -7.53 18.53 -17.64
C GLU A 46 -7.05 19.22 -16.37
N ASN A 47 -7.73 20.32 -15.98
CA ASN A 47 -7.39 21.03 -14.74
C ASN A 47 -7.72 20.18 -13.50
N GLN A 48 -8.84 19.47 -13.49
CA GLN A 48 -9.19 18.56 -12.40
C GLN A 48 -8.11 17.49 -12.20
N ARG A 49 -7.64 16.87 -13.28
CA ARG A 49 -6.57 15.87 -13.24
C ARG A 49 -5.27 16.45 -12.72
N TRP A 50 -4.88 17.62 -13.23
CA TRP A 50 -3.67 18.30 -12.76
C TRP A 50 -3.75 18.66 -11.27
N ILE A 51 -4.86 19.28 -10.84
CA ILE A 51 -5.05 19.68 -9.43
C ILE A 51 -4.95 18.46 -8.49
N ILE A 52 -5.67 17.36 -8.81
CA ILE A 52 -5.70 16.19 -7.93
C ILE A 52 -4.35 15.47 -7.90
N ALA A 53 -3.62 15.42 -9.02
CA ALA A 53 -2.28 14.86 -9.08
C ALA A 53 -1.29 15.69 -8.26
N THR A 54 -1.33 17.03 -8.41
CA THR A 54 -0.50 17.95 -7.62
C THR A 54 -0.78 17.80 -6.12
N MET A 55 -2.05 17.71 -5.72
CA MET A 55 -2.41 17.50 -4.31
C MET A 55 -1.89 16.15 -3.79
N ALA A 56 -1.94 15.08 -4.60
CA ALA A 56 -1.42 13.78 -4.19
C ALA A 56 0.11 13.81 -4.00
N GLU A 57 0.85 14.44 -4.92
CA GLU A 57 2.30 14.63 -4.82
C GLU A 57 2.68 15.47 -3.59
N LEU A 58 2.00 16.61 -3.37
CA LEU A 58 2.26 17.48 -2.23
C LEU A 58 1.95 16.80 -0.88
N ALA A 59 0.91 15.97 -0.81
CA ALA A 59 0.58 15.20 0.39
C ALA A 59 1.63 14.11 0.69
N GLU A 60 2.26 13.53 -0.35
CA GLU A 60 3.35 12.56 -0.18
C GLU A 60 4.63 13.23 0.31
N ASP A 61 4.92 14.44 -0.20
CA ASP A 61 6.14 15.19 0.14
C ASP A 61 6.05 15.90 1.51
N SER A 62 4.85 16.19 2.02
CA SER A 62 4.66 16.96 3.26
C SER A 62 3.50 16.47 4.11
N SER A 63 3.82 15.95 5.28
CA SER A 63 2.83 15.56 6.29
C SER A 63 2.05 16.73 6.93
N GLU A 64 2.41 17.98 6.61
CA GLU A 64 1.69 19.17 7.07
C GLU A 64 0.47 19.50 6.20
N LEU A 65 0.40 18.94 4.98
CA LEU A 65 -0.67 19.18 4.03
C LEU A 65 -1.70 18.04 4.06
N ASP A 66 -2.94 18.39 4.36
CA ASP A 66 -4.07 17.45 4.42
C ASP A 66 -5.12 17.77 3.35
N PHE A 67 -5.13 17.02 2.27
CA PHE A 67 -6.13 17.09 1.20
C PHE A 67 -7.19 15.99 1.28
N SER A 68 -7.28 15.25 2.39
CA SER A 68 -8.19 14.10 2.57
C SER A 68 -9.65 14.46 2.28
N ALA A 69 -10.10 15.67 2.64
CA ALA A 69 -11.45 16.12 2.38
C ALA A 69 -11.75 16.21 0.86
N VAL A 70 -10.80 16.71 0.08
CA VAL A 70 -10.89 16.80 -1.39
C VAL A 70 -10.84 15.42 -2.01
N PHE A 71 -9.90 14.57 -1.61
CA PHE A 71 -9.79 13.21 -2.11
C PHE A 71 -11.06 12.38 -1.84
N ARG A 72 -11.65 12.49 -0.64
CA ARG A 72 -12.93 11.83 -0.32
C ARG A 72 -14.07 12.32 -1.21
N MET A 73 -14.13 13.60 -1.54
CA MET A 73 -15.12 14.17 -2.46
C MET A 73 -14.95 13.55 -3.85
N CYS A 74 -13.70 13.42 -4.33
CA CYS A 74 -13.36 12.89 -5.64
C CYS A 74 -13.55 11.37 -5.78
N LEU A 75 -13.79 10.60 -4.70
CA LEU A 75 -14.16 9.16 -4.80
C LEU A 75 -15.47 8.91 -5.59
N ARG A 76 -16.22 9.95 -5.94
CA ARG A 76 -17.44 9.87 -6.76
C ARG A 76 -17.27 10.52 -8.14
N ASP A 77 -16.04 10.86 -8.49
CA ASP A 77 -15.78 11.52 -9.76
C ASP A 77 -16.05 10.56 -10.94
N LYS A 78 -16.40 11.16 -12.10
CA LYS A 78 -16.64 10.40 -13.32
C LYS A 78 -15.36 10.11 -14.08
N ASP A 79 -14.38 10.99 -13.97
CA ASP A 79 -13.10 10.83 -14.61
C ASP A 79 -12.25 9.80 -13.85
N GLU A 80 -11.69 8.84 -14.57
CA GLU A 80 -10.97 7.72 -13.98
C GLU A 80 -9.60 8.10 -13.44
N GLU A 81 -8.93 9.06 -14.06
CA GLU A 81 -7.63 9.54 -13.63
C GLU A 81 -7.75 10.38 -12.33
N VAL A 82 -8.77 11.23 -12.24
CA VAL A 82 -9.13 11.94 -11.02
C VAL A 82 -9.42 10.95 -9.88
N LEU A 83 -10.20 9.92 -10.19
CA LEU A 83 -10.59 8.91 -9.20
C LEU A 83 -9.39 8.09 -8.70
N GLU A 84 -8.51 7.68 -9.61
CA GLU A 84 -7.28 6.94 -9.30
C GLU A 84 -6.37 7.77 -8.37
N LYS A 85 -6.09 9.02 -8.73
CA LYS A 85 -5.26 9.93 -7.92
C LYS A 85 -5.87 10.26 -6.57
N ALA A 86 -7.19 10.41 -6.50
CA ALA A 86 -7.89 10.61 -5.23
C ALA A 86 -7.76 9.39 -4.30
N ILE A 87 -7.82 8.16 -4.84
CA ILE A 87 -7.62 6.94 -4.05
C ILE A 87 -6.17 6.83 -3.59
N GLU A 88 -5.20 7.14 -4.45
CA GLU A 88 -3.78 7.17 -4.10
C GLU A 88 -3.51 8.18 -2.98
N GLY A 89 -4.03 9.41 -3.07
CA GLY A 89 -3.90 10.42 -2.03
C GLY A 89 -4.53 10.06 -0.67
N LEU A 90 -5.39 9.04 -0.64
CA LEU A 90 -5.98 8.50 0.60
C LEU A 90 -5.21 7.30 1.17
N TRP A 91 -3.99 7.05 0.73
CA TRP A 91 -3.27 5.85 1.12
C TRP A 91 -2.99 5.76 2.64
N GLU A 92 -2.72 6.87 3.32
CA GLU A 92 -2.56 6.94 4.77
C GLU A 92 -3.88 7.10 5.55
N GLU A 93 -4.99 7.40 4.85
CA GLU A 93 -6.26 7.66 5.49
C GLU A 93 -6.87 6.40 6.09
N GLU A 94 -6.98 6.37 7.42
CA GLU A 94 -7.55 5.25 8.18
C GLU A 94 -9.04 5.45 8.56
N ASP A 95 -9.62 6.60 8.19
CA ASP A 95 -11.03 6.86 8.51
C ASP A 95 -11.95 5.88 7.76
N ARG A 96 -12.75 5.15 8.52
CA ARG A 96 -13.76 4.23 8.01
C ARG A 96 -14.76 4.86 7.04
N ALA A 97 -14.87 6.18 7.03
CA ALA A 97 -15.80 6.91 6.15
C ALA A 97 -15.49 6.71 4.65
N ILE A 98 -14.24 6.35 4.29
CA ILE A 98 -13.88 6.10 2.89
C ILE A 98 -14.23 4.68 2.41
N ILE A 99 -14.42 3.72 3.32
CA ILE A 99 -14.67 2.30 2.98
C ILE A 99 -15.86 2.13 2.01
N PRO A 100 -17.04 2.73 2.25
CA PRO A 100 -18.17 2.58 1.33
C PRO A 100 -17.88 3.13 -0.08
N GLY A 101 -17.12 4.23 -0.17
CA GLY A 101 -16.70 4.82 -1.45
C GLY A 101 -15.77 3.88 -2.22
N LEU A 102 -14.76 3.33 -1.56
CA LEU A 102 -13.82 2.36 -2.16
C LEU A 102 -14.54 1.08 -2.61
N ILE A 103 -15.47 0.55 -1.81
CA ILE A 103 -16.30 -0.61 -2.19
C ILE A 103 -17.15 -0.28 -3.42
N GLN A 104 -17.72 0.92 -3.50
CA GLN A 104 -18.50 1.34 -4.66
C GLN A 104 -17.63 1.39 -5.92
N VAL A 105 -16.41 1.91 -5.83
CA VAL A 105 -15.45 1.94 -6.95
C VAL A 105 -15.06 0.53 -7.38
N LEU A 106 -14.74 -0.35 -6.45
CA LEU A 106 -14.38 -1.74 -6.72
C LEU A 106 -15.45 -2.50 -7.54
N HIS A 107 -16.73 -2.23 -7.28
CA HIS A 107 -17.86 -2.86 -7.95
C HIS A 107 -18.47 -2.04 -9.10
N SER A 108 -17.84 -0.93 -9.45
CA SER A 108 -18.31 -0.07 -10.54
C SER A 108 -18.01 -0.67 -11.93
N ASP A 109 -18.48 0.02 -12.95
CA ASP A 109 -18.20 -0.24 -14.37
C ASP A 109 -16.92 0.49 -14.87
N LYS A 110 -16.13 1.03 -13.95
CA LYS A 110 -14.85 1.66 -14.24
C LYS A 110 -13.82 0.66 -14.79
N SER A 111 -12.70 1.18 -15.31
CA SER A 111 -11.62 0.34 -15.83
C SER A 111 -11.10 -0.64 -14.77
N PRO A 112 -10.52 -1.77 -15.21
CA PRO A 112 -9.87 -2.70 -14.29
C PRO A 112 -8.79 -2.04 -13.42
N GLN A 113 -8.09 -1.03 -13.96
CA GLN A 113 -7.04 -0.29 -13.24
C GLN A 113 -7.62 0.44 -12.02
N VAL A 114 -8.64 1.28 -12.20
CA VAL A 114 -9.28 2.03 -11.11
C VAL A 114 -9.86 1.09 -10.04
N ARG A 115 -10.49 0.00 -10.48
CA ARG A 115 -11.05 -1.01 -9.57
C ARG A 115 -9.98 -1.75 -8.77
N ALA A 116 -8.83 -2.00 -9.40
CA ALA A 116 -7.66 -2.61 -8.75
C ALA A 116 -7.06 -1.68 -7.69
N VAL A 117 -6.93 -0.38 -7.98
CA VAL A 117 -6.46 0.62 -7.02
C VAL A 117 -7.39 0.70 -5.79
N ALA A 118 -8.72 0.63 -6.01
CA ALA A 118 -9.69 0.56 -4.91
C ALA A 118 -9.52 -0.71 -4.06
N ALA A 119 -9.22 -1.86 -4.68
CA ALA A 119 -8.93 -3.10 -3.95
C ALA A 119 -7.66 -2.96 -3.08
N VAL A 120 -6.59 -2.37 -3.63
CA VAL A 120 -5.35 -2.09 -2.88
C VAL A 120 -5.64 -1.19 -1.68
N ALA A 121 -6.36 -0.09 -1.88
CA ALA A 121 -6.71 0.85 -0.80
C ALA A 121 -7.56 0.19 0.30
N LEU A 122 -8.41 -0.78 -0.04
CA LEU A 122 -9.15 -1.58 0.96
C LEU A 122 -8.24 -2.51 1.77
N GLY A 123 -7.07 -2.89 1.25
CA GLY A 123 -6.16 -3.88 1.85
C GLY A 123 -5.51 -3.47 3.18
N LYS A 124 -5.53 -2.19 3.57
CA LYS A 124 -5.03 -1.71 4.86
C LYS A 124 -6.02 -1.94 6.02
N PHE A 125 -7.31 -1.87 5.74
CA PHE A 125 -8.35 -1.92 6.76
C PHE A 125 -8.48 -3.26 7.50
N PRO A 126 -8.25 -4.45 6.90
CA PRO A 126 -8.29 -5.71 7.64
C PRO A 126 -7.38 -5.75 8.85
N THR A 127 -6.17 -5.20 8.75
CA THR A 127 -5.22 -5.11 9.87
C THR A 127 -5.75 -4.16 10.96
N LEU A 128 -6.32 -3.01 10.59
CA LEU A 128 -6.93 -2.07 11.53
C LEU A 128 -8.13 -2.69 12.28
N VAL A 129 -8.89 -3.57 11.63
CA VAL A 129 -9.97 -4.32 12.29
C VAL A 129 -9.40 -5.30 13.32
N GLN A 130 -8.32 -6.01 12.98
CA GLN A 130 -7.65 -6.96 13.89
C GLN A 130 -7.05 -6.24 15.11
N GLU A 131 -6.51 -5.05 14.91
CA GLU A 131 -5.97 -4.19 15.98
C GLU A 131 -7.07 -3.53 16.84
N GLY A 132 -8.34 -3.71 16.48
CA GLY A 132 -9.47 -3.09 17.19
C GLY A 132 -9.64 -1.59 16.96
N LYS A 133 -8.94 -1.02 15.96
CA LYS A 133 -9.07 0.39 15.56
C LYS A 133 -10.35 0.66 14.76
N LEU A 134 -10.92 -0.39 14.15
CA LEU A 134 -12.15 -0.33 13.37
C LEU A 134 -13.21 -1.31 13.89
N LEU A 135 -14.45 -1.07 13.50
CA LEU A 135 -15.56 -1.92 13.92
C LEU A 135 -15.56 -3.23 13.08
N ALA A 136 -15.92 -4.35 13.71
CA ALA A 136 -16.04 -5.63 13.03
C ALA A 136 -16.93 -5.58 11.78
N LYS A 137 -18.03 -4.83 11.81
CA LYS A 137 -18.94 -4.67 10.66
C LYS A 137 -18.27 -4.03 9.43
N ASP A 138 -17.26 -3.18 9.63
CA ASP A 138 -16.51 -2.59 8.53
C ASP A 138 -15.63 -3.65 7.87
N GLY A 139 -15.00 -4.51 8.68
CA GLY A 139 -14.29 -5.70 8.22
C GLY A 139 -15.18 -6.68 7.47
N ASP A 140 -16.39 -6.95 7.99
CA ASP A 140 -17.36 -7.84 7.32
C ASP A 140 -17.73 -7.31 5.93
N SER A 141 -17.97 -6.00 5.79
CA SER A 141 -18.30 -5.38 4.51
C SER A 141 -17.14 -5.47 3.50
N ILE A 142 -15.91 -5.25 3.95
CA ILE A 142 -14.70 -5.37 3.11
C ILE A 142 -14.51 -6.81 2.67
N LEU A 143 -14.58 -7.76 3.62
CA LEU A 143 -14.43 -9.18 3.36
C LEU A 143 -15.47 -9.67 2.33
N GLU A 144 -16.75 -9.35 2.51
CA GLU A 144 -17.83 -9.72 1.59
C GLU A 144 -17.59 -9.16 0.19
N SER A 145 -17.18 -7.88 0.11
CA SER A 145 -16.91 -7.17 -1.13
C SER A 145 -15.78 -7.83 -1.92
N LEU A 146 -14.60 -8.02 -1.29
CA LEU A 146 -13.43 -8.64 -1.93
C LEU A 146 -13.69 -10.11 -2.29
N MET A 147 -14.35 -10.87 -1.43
CA MET A 147 -14.71 -12.26 -1.72
C MET A 147 -15.72 -12.39 -2.87
N THR A 148 -16.55 -11.40 -3.11
CA THR A 148 -17.44 -11.37 -4.29
C THR A 148 -16.63 -11.30 -5.56
N ILE A 149 -15.58 -10.45 -5.62
CA ILE A 149 -14.64 -10.39 -6.74
C ILE A 149 -13.94 -11.74 -6.95
N LEU A 150 -13.40 -12.34 -5.90
CA LEU A 150 -12.64 -13.60 -6.00
C LEU A 150 -13.50 -14.81 -6.43
N LYS A 151 -14.80 -14.77 -6.18
CA LYS A 151 -15.73 -15.84 -6.58
C LYS A 151 -16.25 -15.71 -8.01
N ASP A 152 -16.10 -14.54 -8.61
CA ASP A 152 -16.58 -14.27 -9.97
C ASP A 152 -15.44 -14.47 -10.98
N SER A 153 -15.49 -15.58 -11.72
CA SER A 153 -14.48 -15.93 -12.73
C SER A 153 -14.47 -15.00 -13.97
N SER A 154 -15.44 -14.11 -14.09
CA SER A 154 -15.48 -13.12 -15.18
C SER A 154 -14.71 -11.84 -14.87
N GLN A 155 -14.23 -11.67 -13.64
CA GLN A 155 -13.49 -10.47 -13.24
C GLN A 155 -12.13 -10.35 -13.94
N PRO A 156 -11.72 -9.12 -14.31
CA PRO A 156 -10.40 -8.87 -14.83
C PRO A 156 -9.30 -9.35 -13.86
N GLN A 157 -8.25 -9.95 -14.42
CA GLN A 157 -7.18 -10.56 -13.64
C GLN A 157 -6.54 -9.60 -12.64
N GLU A 158 -6.30 -8.34 -13.02
CA GLU A 158 -5.68 -7.35 -12.14
C GLU A 158 -6.56 -7.08 -10.91
N VAL A 159 -7.89 -6.97 -11.10
CA VAL A 159 -8.82 -6.78 -9.98
C VAL A 159 -8.83 -8.00 -9.05
N VAL A 160 -8.77 -9.22 -9.62
CA VAL A 160 -8.68 -10.47 -8.84
C VAL A 160 -7.39 -10.50 -8.02
N ARG A 161 -6.24 -10.18 -8.62
CA ARG A 161 -4.93 -10.16 -7.96
C ARG A 161 -4.93 -9.22 -6.75
N ARG A 162 -5.31 -7.96 -6.96
CA ARG A 162 -5.35 -6.95 -5.89
C ARG A 162 -6.38 -7.28 -4.81
N SER A 163 -7.52 -7.87 -5.19
CA SER A 163 -8.49 -8.35 -4.21
C SER A 163 -7.96 -9.52 -3.36
N LEU A 164 -7.16 -10.42 -3.97
CA LEU A 164 -6.52 -11.53 -3.25
C LEU A 164 -5.50 -11.03 -2.22
N GLU A 165 -4.69 -10.06 -2.61
CA GLU A 165 -3.71 -9.40 -1.74
C GLU A 165 -4.40 -8.67 -0.58
N ALA A 166 -5.45 -7.92 -0.88
CA ALA A 166 -6.19 -7.11 0.10
C ALA A 166 -6.96 -7.94 1.13
N VAL A 167 -7.51 -9.09 0.74
CA VAL A 167 -8.33 -9.93 1.62
C VAL A 167 -7.50 -10.85 2.54
N ALA A 168 -6.22 -11.05 2.21
CA ALA A 168 -5.35 -12.04 2.86
C ALA A 168 -5.29 -11.94 4.40
N PRO A 169 -5.23 -10.72 5.02
CA PRO A 169 -5.13 -10.61 6.47
C PRO A 169 -6.34 -11.16 7.23
N PHE A 170 -7.52 -11.29 6.61
CA PHE A 170 -8.68 -11.93 7.27
C PHE A 170 -8.49 -13.42 7.52
N ASN A 171 -7.59 -14.09 6.78
CA ASN A 171 -7.12 -15.46 6.99
C ASN A 171 -8.24 -16.52 7.22
N THR A 172 -9.35 -16.44 6.51
CA THR A 172 -10.40 -17.45 6.58
C THR A 172 -10.02 -18.72 5.80
N PRO A 173 -10.63 -19.90 6.08
CA PRO A 173 -10.40 -21.12 5.30
C PRO A 173 -10.62 -20.93 3.79
N ASP A 174 -11.63 -20.15 3.41
CA ASP A 174 -11.91 -19.86 2.00
C ASP A 174 -10.81 -19.02 1.37
N ILE A 175 -10.30 -18.01 2.07
CA ILE A 175 -9.16 -17.18 1.60
C ILE A 175 -7.93 -18.06 1.39
N ARG A 176 -7.57 -18.90 2.36
CA ARG A 176 -6.43 -19.83 2.21
C ARG A 176 -6.59 -20.76 1.01
N LYS A 177 -7.82 -21.18 0.72
CA LYS A 177 -8.12 -21.98 -0.48
C LYS A 177 -7.89 -21.18 -1.77
N PHE A 178 -8.35 -19.92 -1.84
CA PHE A 178 -8.10 -19.05 -2.98
C PHE A 178 -6.59 -18.81 -3.18
N VAL A 179 -5.86 -18.44 -2.12
CA VAL A 179 -4.40 -18.25 -2.14
C VAL A 179 -3.69 -19.52 -2.65
N THR A 180 -4.03 -20.69 -2.10
CA THR A 180 -3.43 -21.97 -2.51
C THR A 180 -3.77 -22.32 -3.97
N THR A 181 -4.97 -22.01 -4.44
CA THR A 181 -5.38 -22.29 -5.82
C THR A 181 -4.66 -21.35 -6.80
N ALA A 182 -4.57 -20.06 -6.49
CA ALA A 182 -3.82 -19.07 -7.28
C ALA A 182 -2.33 -19.44 -7.39
N TYR A 183 -1.72 -19.84 -6.28
CA TYR A 183 -0.32 -20.28 -6.26
C TYR A 183 -0.04 -21.48 -7.19
N LYS A 184 -0.99 -22.41 -7.33
CA LYS A 184 -0.85 -23.61 -8.18
C LYS A 184 -1.14 -23.35 -9.66
N GLY A 185 -1.65 -22.20 -10.01
CA GLY A 185 -1.92 -21.80 -11.38
C GLY A 185 -0.63 -21.51 -12.16
N ASP A 186 -0.76 -21.41 -13.49
CA ASP A 186 0.37 -21.16 -14.40
C ASP A 186 0.64 -19.65 -14.60
N ASP A 187 -0.23 -18.78 -14.14
CA ASP A 187 -0.06 -17.34 -14.29
C ASP A 187 0.96 -16.78 -13.28
N LEU A 188 2.02 -16.18 -13.80
CA LEU A 188 3.14 -15.68 -13.00
C LEU A 188 2.71 -14.54 -12.06
N LEU A 189 1.93 -13.59 -12.56
CA LEU A 189 1.52 -12.43 -11.77
C LEU A 189 0.56 -12.84 -10.66
N LEU A 190 -0.38 -13.73 -10.94
CA LEU A 190 -1.29 -14.24 -9.93
C LEU A 190 -0.57 -15.11 -8.90
N LYS A 191 0.48 -15.84 -9.32
CA LYS A 191 1.35 -16.59 -8.41
C LYS A 191 2.13 -15.65 -7.49
N CYS A 192 2.70 -14.55 -7.99
CA CYS A 192 3.34 -13.51 -7.17
C CYS A 192 2.35 -12.95 -6.14
N SER A 193 1.15 -12.54 -6.57
CA SER A 193 0.11 -12.04 -5.65
C SER A 193 -0.30 -13.08 -4.61
N SER A 194 -0.32 -14.37 -4.96
CA SER A 194 -0.62 -15.43 -3.99
C SER A 194 0.48 -15.62 -2.95
N ILE A 195 1.75 -15.47 -3.34
CA ILE A 195 2.90 -15.53 -2.44
C ILE A 195 2.88 -14.33 -1.49
N TYR A 196 2.66 -13.12 -2.03
CA TYR A 196 2.43 -11.92 -1.20
C TYR A 196 1.30 -12.16 -0.18
N ALA A 197 0.15 -12.67 -0.65
CA ALA A 197 -0.98 -12.98 0.21
C ALA A 197 -0.65 -14.01 1.30
N MET A 198 0.21 -15.01 1.01
CA MET A 198 0.66 -15.99 2.03
C MET A 198 1.34 -15.30 3.21
N GLY A 199 2.22 -14.33 2.96
CA GLY A 199 2.87 -13.54 4.03
C GLY A 199 1.84 -12.78 4.88
N ARG A 200 0.87 -12.15 4.22
CA ARG A 200 -0.16 -11.33 4.87
C ARG A 200 -1.20 -12.13 5.67
N THR A 201 -1.31 -13.47 5.46
CA THR A 201 -2.23 -14.30 6.25
C THR A 201 -1.79 -14.47 7.71
N GLY A 202 -0.53 -14.26 8.04
CA GLY A 202 0.04 -14.58 9.35
C GLY A 202 0.01 -16.08 9.70
N GLU A 203 -0.14 -16.95 8.70
CA GLU A 203 -0.28 -18.39 8.88
C GLU A 203 1.08 -19.10 8.72
N ALA A 204 1.74 -19.44 9.83
CA ALA A 204 3.06 -20.07 9.85
C ALA A 204 3.17 -21.33 8.96
N SER A 205 2.05 -22.02 8.71
CA SER A 205 2.03 -23.19 7.83
C SER A 205 2.34 -22.86 6.36
N MET A 206 2.36 -21.59 5.97
CA MET A 206 2.78 -21.13 4.64
C MET A 206 4.31 -21.05 4.49
N LEU A 207 5.06 -20.97 5.57
CA LEU A 207 6.51 -20.77 5.56
C LEU A 207 7.28 -21.79 4.69
N PRO A 208 7.00 -23.12 4.72
CA PRO A 208 7.71 -24.07 3.87
C PRO A 208 7.57 -23.80 2.37
N VAL A 209 6.42 -23.26 1.94
CA VAL A 209 6.18 -22.87 0.55
C VAL A 209 7.03 -21.65 0.20
N LEU A 210 7.04 -20.62 1.04
CA LEU A 210 7.83 -19.40 0.84
C LEU A 210 9.32 -19.72 0.78
N ILE A 211 9.84 -20.52 1.70
CA ILE A 211 11.25 -20.98 1.69
C ILE A 211 11.61 -21.71 0.40
N LYS A 212 10.72 -22.56 -0.10
CA LYS A 212 10.94 -23.26 -1.38
C LYS A 212 11.04 -22.27 -2.53
N GLU A 213 10.14 -21.29 -2.59
CA GLU A 213 10.06 -20.35 -3.71
C GLU A 213 11.19 -19.28 -3.68
N MET A 214 11.89 -19.08 -2.58
CA MET A 214 13.15 -18.29 -2.55
C MET A 214 14.24 -18.87 -3.47
N ARG A 215 14.09 -20.09 -3.97
CA ARG A 215 15.00 -20.73 -4.92
C ARG A 215 14.42 -20.85 -6.31
N ASN A 216 13.34 -20.14 -6.60
CA ASN A 216 12.69 -20.16 -7.91
C ASN A 216 13.61 -19.55 -8.98
N ALA A 217 13.47 -20.01 -10.23
CA ALA A 217 14.23 -19.46 -11.36
C ALA A 217 13.85 -17.99 -11.63
N GLU A 218 12.58 -17.63 -11.40
CA GLU A 218 12.05 -16.27 -11.64
C GLU A 218 12.41 -15.32 -10.49
N PRO A 219 13.15 -14.22 -10.75
CA PRO A 219 13.52 -13.25 -9.70
C PRO A 219 12.30 -12.65 -8.96
N SER A 220 11.21 -12.36 -9.67
CA SER A 220 9.98 -11.82 -9.08
C SER A 220 9.37 -12.76 -8.04
N ILE A 221 9.46 -14.07 -8.26
CA ILE A 221 9.00 -15.07 -7.27
C ILE A 221 9.92 -15.09 -6.04
N ARG A 222 11.26 -15.02 -6.24
CA ARG A 222 12.19 -14.96 -5.11
C ARG A 222 12.00 -13.70 -4.28
N TYR A 223 11.83 -12.55 -4.97
CA TYR A 223 11.53 -11.26 -4.34
C TYR A 223 10.28 -11.33 -3.46
N GLU A 224 9.15 -11.75 -4.03
CA GLU A 224 7.88 -11.85 -3.29
C GLU A 224 7.96 -12.86 -2.13
N SER A 225 8.72 -13.94 -2.31
CA SER A 225 8.91 -14.94 -1.25
C SER A 225 9.73 -14.40 -0.08
N ALA A 226 10.76 -13.61 -0.35
CA ALA A 226 11.53 -12.92 0.69
C ALA A 226 10.64 -11.92 1.45
N HIS A 227 9.93 -11.06 0.71
CA HIS A 227 9.00 -10.09 1.29
C HIS A 227 7.94 -10.77 2.16
N ALA A 228 7.29 -11.84 1.64
CA ALA A 228 6.28 -12.59 2.36
C ALA A 228 6.82 -13.25 3.64
N CYS A 229 8.08 -13.69 3.65
CA CYS A 229 8.72 -14.20 4.88
C CYS A 229 8.94 -13.10 5.92
N GLY A 230 9.30 -11.89 5.49
CA GLY A 230 9.39 -10.72 6.36
C GLY A 230 8.05 -10.37 7.01
N GLU A 231 6.95 -10.38 6.21
CA GLU A 231 5.59 -10.15 6.70
C GLU A 231 5.11 -11.24 7.67
N LEU A 232 5.49 -12.51 7.42
CA LEU A 232 5.14 -13.63 8.28
C LEU A 232 5.87 -13.60 9.63
N GLY A 233 7.09 -13.03 9.67
CA GLY A 233 7.85 -12.79 10.90
C GLY A 233 8.48 -14.04 11.55
N GLU A 234 8.54 -15.17 10.85
CA GLU A 234 9.04 -16.42 11.41
C GLU A 234 10.58 -16.50 11.35
N GLU A 235 11.23 -16.65 12.52
CA GLU A 235 12.71 -16.70 12.62
C GLU A 235 13.32 -17.85 11.80
N ASP A 236 12.59 -18.94 11.57
CA ASP A 236 13.02 -20.07 10.74
C ASP A 236 13.29 -19.69 9.27
N ALA A 237 12.80 -18.53 8.81
CA ALA A 237 13.11 -17.98 7.48
C ALA A 237 14.54 -17.40 7.39
N VAL A 238 15.12 -16.91 8.50
CA VAL A 238 16.39 -16.16 8.51
C VAL A 238 17.53 -16.88 7.78
N PRO A 239 17.82 -18.18 8.02
CA PRO A 239 18.90 -18.86 7.31
C PRO A 239 18.72 -18.91 5.78
N HIS A 240 17.47 -18.87 5.31
CA HIS A 240 17.14 -18.91 3.89
C HIS A 240 17.21 -17.52 3.26
N LEU A 241 16.84 -16.48 4.00
CA LEU A 241 16.98 -15.08 3.59
C LEU A 241 18.46 -14.68 3.44
N VAL A 242 19.33 -15.18 4.32
CA VAL A 242 20.80 -14.97 4.20
C VAL A 242 21.34 -15.40 2.83
N ALA A 243 20.84 -16.51 2.29
CA ALA A 243 21.26 -16.96 0.98
C ALA A 243 20.86 -16.03 -0.17
N LEU A 244 19.80 -15.21 0.01
CA LEU A 244 19.36 -14.23 -0.99
C LEU A 244 20.24 -12.98 -1.03
N LEU A 245 21.09 -12.74 -0.03
CA LEU A 245 22.04 -11.61 -0.04
C LEU A 245 23.12 -11.77 -1.12
N GLU A 246 23.29 -12.98 -1.65
CA GLU A 246 24.20 -13.31 -2.75
C GLU A 246 23.42 -13.58 -4.07
N ASP A 247 22.16 -13.18 -4.16
CA ASP A 247 21.35 -13.34 -5.38
C ASP A 247 21.90 -12.48 -6.53
N ASP A 248 21.76 -12.98 -7.77
CA ASP A 248 22.18 -12.23 -8.97
C ASP A 248 21.33 -10.98 -9.22
N ASP A 249 20.12 -10.89 -8.62
CA ASP A 249 19.18 -9.78 -8.74
C ASP A 249 19.24 -8.91 -7.48
N THR A 250 19.65 -7.64 -7.62
CA THR A 250 19.78 -6.70 -6.51
C THR A 250 18.44 -6.42 -5.80
N GLN A 251 17.31 -6.48 -6.50
CA GLN A 251 16.00 -6.30 -5.86
C GLN A 251 15.68 -7.48 -4.93
N VAL A 252 16.09 -8.68 -5.29
CA VAL A 252 15.95 -9.87 -4.44
C VAL A 252 16.85 -9.77 -3.21
N GLN A 253 18.09 -9.27 -3.36
CA GLN A 253 19.01 -9.01 -2.26
C GLN A 253 18.38 -7.99 -1.26
N LEU A 254 17.87 -6.87 -1.77
CA LEU A 254 17.22 -5.83 -0.96
C LEU A 254 15.97 -6.35 -0.25
N ALA A 255 15.16 -7.17 -0.92
CA ALA A 255 14.01 -7.83 -0.29
C ALA A 255 14.44 -8.76 0.85
N GLY A 256 15.57 -9.46 0.69
CA GLY A 256 16.18 -10.27 1.75
C GLY A 256 16.60 -9.44 2.96
N ILE A 257 17.24 -8.29 2.75
CA ILE A 257 17.64 -7.35 3.81
C ILE A 257 16.41 -6.81 4.55
N SER A 258 15.40 -6.32 3.81
CA SER A 258 14.18 -5.80 4.41
C SER A 258 13.42 -6.88 5.20
N ALA A 259 13.35 -8.10 4.68
CA ALA A 259 12.74 -9.22 5.39
C ALA A 259 13.49 -9.57 6.69
N LEU A 260 14.83 -9.53 6.68
CA LEU A 260 15.64 -9.71 7.90
C LEU A 260 15.36 -8.60 8.92
N GLY A 261 15.22 -7.34 8.47
CA GLY A 261 14.82 -6.22 9.31
C GLY A 261 13.47 -6.43 9.99
N LYS A 262 12.46 -6.82 9.21
CA LYS A 262 11.09 -7.08 9.69
C LYS A 262 11.02 -8.25 10.69
N ILE A 263 11.73 -9.35 10.43
CA ILE A 263 11.79 -10.50 11.35
C ILE A 263 12.51 -10.13 12.65
N GLY A 264 13.59 -9.34 12.53
CA GLY A 264 14.38 -8.97 13.70
C GLY A 264 15.06 -10.15 14.39
N GLY A 265 15.26 -9.99 15.70
CA GLY A 265 15.90 -11.01 16.53
C GLY A 265 17.43 -11.08 16.38
N PRO A 266 18.12 -11.84 17.28
CA PRO A 266 19.58 -11.81 17.36
C PRO A 266 20.31 -12.28 16.11
N LEU A 267 19.74 -13.27 15.39
CA LEU A 267 20.38 -13.82 14.20
C LEU A 267 20.26 -12.86 13.01
N ALA A 268 19.07 -12.32 12.74
CA ALA A 268 18.86 -11.34 11.69
C ALA A 268 19.70 -10.08 11.93
N LYS A 269 19.69 -9.52 13.16
CA LYS A 269 20.51 -8.37 13.55
C LYS A 269 22.00 -8.61 13.29
N LYS A 270 22.53 -9.80 13.65
CA LYS A 270 23.93 -10.16 13.36
C LYS A 270 24.24 -10.16 11.86
N VAL A 271 23.33 -10.69 11.05
CA VAL A 271 23.49 -10.71 9.58
C VAL A 271 23.50 -9.30 9.02
N LEU A 272 22.54 -8.46 9.42
CA LEU A 272 22.47 -7.06 9.00
C LEU A 272 23.73 -6.27 9.38
N VAL A 273 24.27 -6.47 10.61
CA VAL A 273 25.55 -5.84 11.05
C VAL A 273 26.71 -6.24 10.15
N ASN A 274 26.77 -7.51 9.71
CA ASN A 274 27.83 -7.94 8.80
C ASN A 274 27.63 -7.33 7.40
N CYS A 275 26.40 -7.31 6.90
CA CYS A 275 26.06 -6.70 5.62
C CYS A 275 26.38 -5.20 5.57
N ALA A 276 26.10 -4.46 6.65
CA ALA A 276 26.44 -3.04 6.81
C ALA A 276 27.94 -2.75 6.87
N LYS A 277 28.80 -3.77 7.02
CA LYS A 277 30.28 -3.61 7.07
C LYS A 277 31.00 -4.14 5.83
N GLU A 278 30.47 -5.17 5.20
CA GLU A 278 31.16 -5.96 4.18
C GLU A 278 30.36 -6.02 2.86
N GLY A 279 29.14 -5.45 2.81
CA GLY A 279 28.29 -5.39 1.63
C GLY A 279 28.80 -4.40 0.57
N ASP A 280 28.21 -4.43 -0.62
CA ASP A 280 28.36 -3.30 -1.52
C ASP A 280 27.60 -2.07 -1.01
N ALA A 281 27.85 -0.88 -1.60
CA ALA A 281 27.30 0.39 -1.08
C ALA A 281 25.76 0.42 -0.95
N VAL A 282 25.04 -0.31 -1.83
CA VAL A 282 23.57 -0.34 -1.83
C VAL A 282 23.05 -1.23 -0.70
N LEU A 283 23.65 -2.42 -0.55
CA LEU A 283 23.27 -3.37 0.50
C LEU A 283 23.72 -2.88 1.89
N GLU A 284 24.88 -2.22 1.97
CA GLU A 284 25.39 -1.59 3.18
C GLU A 284 24.41 -0.55 3.73
N GLU A 285 23.92 0.35 2.84
CA GLU A 285 22.96 1.38 3.21
C GLU A 285 21.61 0.78 3.62
N ALA A 286 21.07 -0.15 2.83
CA ALA A 286 19.82 -0.83 3.16
C ALA A 286 19.90 -1.56 4.53
N ALA A 287 21.03 -2.21 4.81
CA ALA A 287 21.22 -2.89 6.10
C ALA A 287 21.32 -1.92 7.27
N ARG A 288 21.89 -0.72 7.07
CA ARG A 288 21.92 0.34 8.11
C ARG A 288 20.51 0.83 8.44
N VAL A 289 19.72 1.12 7.41
CA VAL A 289 18.32 1.55 7.61
C VAL A 289 17.53 0.52 8.41
N GLU A 290 17.67 -0.76 8.08
CA GLU A 290 16.94 -1.81 8.83
C GLU A 290 17.46 -1.98 10.26
N LEU A 291 18.75 -1.76 10.51
CA LEU A 291 19.29 -1.76 11.87
C LEU A 291 18.76 -0.59 12.71
N GLU A 292 18.67 0.60 12.14
CA GLU A 292 18.06 1.77 12.78
C GLU A 292 16.57 1.53 13.09
N ASN A 293 15.82 0.92 12.16
CA ASN A 293 14.43 0.53 12.38
C ASN A 293 14.30 -0.45 13.57
N ILE A 294 15.15 -1.48 13.63
CA ILE A 294 15.16 -2.44 14.73
C ILE A 294 15.48 -1.75 16.06
N GLU A 295 16.49 -0.87 16.10
CA GLU A 295 16.89 -0.13 17.32
C GLU A 295 15.76 0.80 17.79
N PHE A 296 15.10 1.49 16.87
CA PHE A 296 13.94 2.32 17.19
C PHE A 296 12.79 1.51 17.81
N LEU A 297 12.51 0.31 17.28
CA LEU A 297 11.46 -0.57 17.82
C LEU A 297 11.83 -1.16 19.18
N GLU A 298 13.13 -1.46 19.44
CA GLU A 298 13.63 -1.99 20.73
C GLU A 298 13.64 -0.90 21.82
N ASP A 299 14.01 0.34 21.49
CA ASP A 299 14.05 1.48 22.43
C ASP A 299 13.62 2.80 21.76
N PRO A 300 12.31 3.06 21.62
CA PRO A 300 11.80 4.29 21.01
C PRO A 300 12.21 5.58 21.76
N MET A 301 12.62 5.48 23.02
CA MET A 301 13.00 6.64 23.84
C MET A 301 14.47 7.03 23.66
N ALA A 302 15.32 6.16 23.14
CA ALA A 302 16.74 6.46 22.91
C ALA A 302 16.93 7.58 21.87
N PHE A 303 16.05 7.68 20.87
CA PHE A 303 16.08 8.68 19.80
C PHE A 303 15.53 10.06 20.21
N GLY A 304 14.86 10.19 21.36
CA GLY A 304 14.30 11.47 21.83
C GLY A 304 15.27 12.35 22.64
N SER A 305 16.52 11.94 22.85
CA SER A 305 17.47 12.63 23.73
C SER A 305 18.52 13.49 23.01
N GLU A 306 18.49 13.60 21.67
CA GLU A 306 19.42 14.38 20.87
C GLU A 306 18.78 15.59 20.14
N ILE A 307 17.64 16.13 20.61
CA ILE A 307 17.04 17.38 20.10
C ILE A 307 17.15 18.47 21.15
#